data_02e768ad0458fa6315bc4c5b482273d1
#
_entry.id   02e768ad0458fa6315bc4c5b482273d1
#
_cell.length_a   1.000
_cell.length_b   1.000
_cell.length_c   1.000
_cell.angle_alpha   90.00
_cell.angle_beta   90.00
_cell.angle_gamma   90.00
#
_symmetry.space_group_name_H-M   'P 1'
#
loop_
_entity.id
_entity.type
_entity.pdbx_description
1 polymer ?
#
loop_
_entity_poly.entity_id
_entity_poly.type
_entity_poly.pdbx_seq_one_letter_code
_entity_poly.pdbx_strand_id
1 'polypeptide(L)'
;EEFEQIKIHAKEGGKMILKILEDTTDEKYIKIAYEVATYHHEKWDGTGYPKGLVGEEIPVSARIMAIADVYDALTMERVYKKPFPTKKALEIISNDAGKHFDPILAPLFVEIMQSIWV
;
A
#
# COMPACT_ATOMS: atom_id res chain seq x y z
N GLU A 1 -6.81 8.48 -18.88
CA GLU A 1 -6.34 7.30 -19.58
C GLU A 1 -5.23 6.56 -18.85
N GLU A 2 -4.18 7.28 -18.46
CA GLU A 2 -3.10 6.66 -17.68
C GLU A 2 -3.62 6.13 -16.36
N PHE A 3 -4.54 6.86 -15.72
CA PHE A 3 -5.13 6.44 -14.46
C PHE A 3 -5.95 5.16 -14.61
N GLU A 4 -6.70 5.04 -15.71
CA GLU A 4 -7.46 3.83 -16.00
C GLU A 4 -6.55 2.63 -16.25
N GLN A 5 -5.42 2.85 -16.92
CA GLN A 5 -4.44 1.79 -17.14
C GLN A 5 -3.82 1.32 -15.83
N ILE A 6 -3.55 2.23 -14.90
CA ILE A 6 -3.02 1.88 -13.58
C ILE A 6 -4.03 1.02 -12.82
N LYS A 7 -5.32 1.37 -12.89
CA LYS A 7 -6.38 0.56 -12.27
C LYS A 7 -6.43 -0.85 -12.86
N ILE A 8 -6.30 -0.96 -14.17
CA ILE A 8 -6.27 -2.25 -14.86
C ILE A 8 -5.06 -3.06 -14.41
N HIS A 9 -3.90 -2.44 -14.28
CA HIS A 9 -2.69 -3.11 -13.81
C HIS A 9 -2.84 -3.67 -12.40
N ALA A 10 -3.53 -2.95 -11.51
CA ALA A 10 -3.77 -3.44 -10.15
C ALA A 10 -4.62 -4.72 -10.18
N LYS A 11 -5.68 -4.74 -10.98
CA LYS A 11 -6.52 -5.93 -11.14
C LYS A 11 -5.76 -7.09 -11.79
N GLU A 12 -5.00 -6.78 -12.82
CA GLU A 12 -4.22 -7.81 -13.53
C GLU A 12 -3.13 -8.38 -12.64
N GLY A 13 -2.51 -7.53 -11.79
CA GLY A 13 -1.53 -7.97 -10.81
C GLY A 13 -2.12 -8.97 -9.84
N GLY A 14 -3.34 -8.71 -9.34
CA GLY A 14 -4.05 -9.63 -8.47
C GLY A 14 -4.32 -10.97 -9.13
N LYS A 15 -4.79 -10.94 -10.38
CA LYS A 15 -5.05 -12.16 -11.14
C LYS A 15 -3.77 -12.94 -11.41
N MET A 16 -2.68 -12.25 -11.73
CA MET A 16 -1.39 -12.88 -11.97
C MET A 16 -0.88 -13.59 -10.73
N ILE A 17 -1.00 -12.96 -9.55
CA ILE A 17 -0.59 -13.58 -8.29
C ILE A 17 -1.40 -14.84 -8.01
N LEU A 18 -2.72 -14.81 -8.24
CA LEU A 18 -3.56 -16.00 -8.09
C LEU A 18 -3.10 -17.12 -9.01
N LYS A 19 -2.76 -16.79 -10.24
CA LYS A 19 -2.30 -17.79 -11.22
C LYS A 19 -0.96 -18.40 -10.81
N ILE A 20 -0.02 -17.57 -10.33
CA ILE A 20 1.29 -18.05 -9.89
C ILE A 20 1.15 -18.96 -8.68
N LEU A 21 0.19 -18.65 -7.80
CA LEU A 21 0.00 -19.38 -6.55
C LEU A 21 -1.01 -20.53 -6.66
N GLU A 22 -1.53 -20.80 -7.85
CA GLU A 22 -2.56 -21.83 -8.01
C GLU A 22 -2.12 -23.23 -7.57
N ASP A 23 -0.81 -23.48 -7.58
CA ASP A 23 -0.25 -24.76 -7.15
C ASP A 23 0.00 -24.85 -5.65
N THR A 24 -0.16 -23.74 -4.92
CA THR A 24 0.01 -23.78 -3.47
C THR A 24 -1.30 -24.18 -2.79
N THR A 25 -1.18 -24.91 -1.68
CA THR A 25 -2.33 -25.35 -0.90
C THR A 25 -2.65 -24.41 0.26
N ASP A 26 -1.84 -23.39 0.50
CA ASP A 26 -2.05 -22.44 1.60
C ASP A 26 -2.94 -21.31 1.16
N GLU A 27 -4.24 -21.47 1.41
CA GLU A 27 -5.25 -20.49 1.03
C GLU A 27 -5.05 -19.12 1.68
N LYS A 28 -4.46 -19.09 2.88
CA LYS A 28 -4.19 -17.80 3.56
C LYS A 28 -3.17 -16.98 2.80
N TYR A 29 -2.09 -17.60 2.34
CA TYR A 29 -1.07 -16.91 1.55
C TYR A 29 -1.63 -16.41 0.24
N ILE A 30 -2.42 -17.24 -0.44
CA ILE A 30 -3.04 -16.87 -1.70
C ILE A 30 -3.93 -15.65 -1.51
N LYS A 31 -4.77 -15.68 -0.47
CA LYS A 31 -5.70 -14.59 -0.18
C LYS A 31 -4.96 -13.29 0.11
N ILE A 32 -3.96 -13.33 0.98
CA ILE A 32 -3.19 -12.15 1.36
C ILE A 32 -2.45 -11.57 0.14
N ALA A 33 -1.79 -12.43 -0.62
CA ALA A 33 -1.06 -11.98 -1.82
C ALA A 33 -2.00 -11.33 -2.84
N TYR A 34 -3.17 -11.92 -3.05
CA TYR A 34 -4.18 -11.36 -3.95
C TYR A 34 -4.68 -10.00 -3.47
N GLU A 35 -5.00 -9.89 -2.17
CA GLU A 35 -5.49 -8.66 -1.59
C GLU A 35 -4.45 -7.54 -1.69
N VAL A 36 -3.20 -7.83 -1.37
CA VAL A 36 -2.13 -6.84 -1.47
C VAL A 36 -1.94 -6.39 -2.91
N ALA A 37 -1.81 -7.33 -3.84
CA ALA A 37 -1.59 -7.00 -5.24
C ALA A 37 -2.73 -6.19 -5.84
N THR A 38 -3.97 -6.50 -5.45
CA THR A 38 -5.16 -5.88 -6.02
C THR A 38 -5.49 -4.53 -5.38
N TYR A 39 -5.35 -4.41 -4.06
CA TYR A 39 -5.95 -3.32 -3.30
C TYR A 39 -4.96 -2.37 -2.62
N HIS A 40 -3.66 -2.53 -2.77
CA HIS A 40 -2.71 -1.66 -2.07
C HIS A 40 -2.69 -0.20 -2.59
N HIS A 41 -3.34 0.07 -3.72
CA HIS A 41 -3.54 1.43 -4.24
C HIS A 41 -4.89 2.04 -3.84
N GLU A 42 -5.70 1.32 -3.07
CA GLU A 42 -6.90 1.90 -2.48
C GLU A 42 -6.47 2.87 -1.38
N LYS A 43 -7.28 3.90 -1.15
CA LYS A 43 -7.01 4.91 -0.12
C LYS A 43 -8.12 4.92 0.90
N TRP A 44 -7.77 5.15 2.14
CA TRP A 44 -8.73 5.14 3.26
C TRP A 44 -9.96 6.01 2.98
N ASP A 45 -9.78 7.16 2.33
CA ASP A 45 -10.85 8.11 2.04
C ASP A 45 -11.70 7.75 0.80
N GLY A 46 -11.41 6.65 0.16
CA GLY A 46 -12.18 6.18 -1.00
C GLY A 46 -11.75 6.76 -2.34
N THR A 47 -10.67 7.54 -2.38
CA THR A 47 -10.20 8.16 -3.62
C THR A 47 -9.19 7.32 -4.38
N GLY A 48 -8.91 6.11 -3.91
CA GLY A 48 -7.97 5.20 -4.55
C GLY A 48 -8.58 4.36 -5.65
N TYR A 49 -7.87 3.30 -6.03
CA TYR A 49 -8.29 2.38 -7.09
C TYR A 49 -7.80 0.97 -6.78
N PRO A 50 -8.35 -0.08 -7.41
CA PRO A 50 -9.23 -0.07 -8.58
C PRO A 50 -10.72 0.13 -8.29
N LYS A 51 -11.17 -0.08 -7.06
CA LYS A 51 -12.60 -0.04 -6.73
C LYS A 51 -13.07 1.18 -5.96
N GLY A 52 -12.16 1.97 -5.42
CA GLY A 52 -12.52 3.10 -4.58
C GLY A 52 -13.12 2.69 -3.24
N LEU A 53 -12.58 1.63 -2.63
CA LEU A 53 -13.03 1.16 -1.33
C LEU A 53 -12.74 2.19 -0.26
N VAL A 54 -13.60 2.26 0.76
CA VAL A 54 -13.50 3.25 1.84
C VAL A 54 -13.24 2.53 3.17
N GLY A 55 -12.27 3.02 3.92
CA GLY A 55 -12.04 2.60 5.29
C GLY A 55 -11.80 1.10 5.42
N GLU A 56 -12.54 0.47 6.31
CA GLU A 56 -12.38 -0.95 6.61
C GLU A 56 -12.83 -1.88 5.49
N GLU A 57 -13.43 -1.36 4.43
CA GLU A 57 -13.69 -2.16 3.23
C GLU A 57 -12.41 -2.61 2.56
N ILE A 58 -11.32 -1.87 2.78
CA ILE A 58 -10.01 -2.23 2.24
C ILE A 58 -9.43 -3.34 3.12
N PRO A 59 -8.97 -4.47 2.55
CA PRO A 59 -8.33 -5.53 3.35
C PRO A 59 -7.17 -4.98 4.17
N VAL A 60 -7.02 -5.44 5.41
CA VAL A 60 -5.98 -4.93 6.32
C VAL A 60 -4.57 -5.12 5.75
N SER A 61 -4.33 -6.23 5.05
CA SER A 61 -3.04 -6.48 4.41
C SER A 61 -2.71 -5.41 3.38
N ALA A 62 -3.70 -4.97 2.61
CA ALA A 62 -3.54 -3.92 1.62
C ALA A 62 -3.35 -2.55 2.28
N ARG A 63 -4.03 -2.30 3.40
CA ARG A 63 -3.85 -1.05 4.16
C ARG A 63 -2.43 -0.91 4.70
N ILE A 64 -1.86 -2.02 5.18
CA ILE A 64 -0.47 -2.04 5.65
C ILE A 64 0.50 -1.83 4.49
N MET A 65 0.30 -2.55 3.40
CA MET A 65 1.17 -2.45 2.23
C MET A 65 1.13 -1.05 1.60
N ALA A 66 -0.02 -0.39 1.62
CA ALA A 66 -0.14 0.97 1.10
C ALA A 66 0.83 1.93 1.81
N ILE A 67 0.96 1.80 3.13
CA ILE A 67 1.88 2.63 3.91
C ILE A 67 3.33 2.28 3.58
N ALA A 68 3.66 0.99 3.56
CA ALA A 68 5.01 0.52 3.28
C ALA A 68 5.46 0.92 1.87
N ASP A 69 4.56 0.83 0.90
CA ASP A 69 4.85 1.17 -0.48
C ASP A 69 5.16 2.65 -0.65
N VAL A 70 4.38 3.51 -0.01
CA VAL A 70 4.62 4.96 -0.04
C VAL A 70 5.94 5.31 0.68
N TYR A 71 6.19 4.70 1.84
CA TYR A 71 7.43 4.90 2.56
C TYR A 71 8.64 4.54 1.68
N ASP A 72 8.58 3.39 1.02
CA ASP A 72 9.63 2.94 0.11
C ASP A 72 9.80 3.94 -1.05
N ALA A 73 8.71 4.38 -1.66
CA ALA A 73 8.75 5.34 -2.76
C ALA A 73 9.35 6.67 -2.34
N LEU A 74 9.14 7.10 -1.10
CA LEU A 74 9.66 8.37 -0.60
C LEU A 74 11.13 8.30 -0.19
N THR A 75 11.58 7.15 0.29
CA THR A 75 12.92 7.02 0.87
C THR A 75 13.95 6.38 -0.06
N MET A 76 13.52 5.75 -1.16
CA MET A 76 14.45 5.11 -2.11
C MET A 76 14.86 6.08 -3.21
N GLU A 77 16.13 6.01 -3.60
CA GLU A 77 16.64 6.83 -4.70
C GLU A 77 16.07 6.36 -6.03
N ARG A 78 15.63 7.32 -6.84
CA ARG A 78 15.11 7.06 -8.17
C ARG A 78 15.81 7.96 -9.19
N VAL A 79 15.81 7.53 -10.45
CA VAL A 79 16.52 8.21 -11.54
C VAL A 79 16.13 9.69 -11.66
N TYR A 80 14.87 10.01 -11.41
CA TYR A 80 14.32 11.35 -11.60
C TYR A 80 13.98 12.06 -10.29
N LYS A 81 14.34 11.52 -9.15
CA LYS A 81 13.93 12.08 -7.86
C LYS A 81 14.92 11.69 -6.76
N LYS A 82 15.31 12.66 -5.97
CA LYS A 82 16.12 12.41 -4.77
C LYS A 82 15.25 11.87 -3.65
N PRO A 83 15.74 10.94 -2.84
CA PRO A 83 14.96 10.42 -1.72
C PRO A 83 14.78 11.47 -0.62
N PHE A 84 13.62 11.41 0.05
CA PHE A 84 13.41 12.20 1.26
C PHE A 84 14.16 11.55 2.42
N PRO A 85 14.66 12.36 3.39
CA PRO A 85 15.16 11.79 4.64
C PRO A 85 14.04 11.01 5.34
N THR A 86 14.41 9.99 6.10
CA THR A 86 13.45 9.15 6.84
C THR A 86 12.48 9.98 7.67
N LYS A 87 12.98 10.97 8.40
CA LYS A 87 12.15 11.85 9.23
C LYS A 87 11.06 12.55 8.42
N LYS A 88 11.42 13.05 7.24
CA LYS A 88 10.48 13.74 6.36
C LYS A 88 9.43 12.78 5.80
N ALA A 89 9.86 11.59 5.39
CA ALA A 89 8.94 10.57 4.88
C ALA A 89 7.91 10.17 5.95
N LEU A 90 8.34 9.98 7.18
CA LEU A 90 7.44 9.63 8.28
C LEU A 90 6.47 10.77 8.60
N GLU A 91 6.91 12.01 8.49
CA GLU A 91 6.04 13.17 8.66
C GLU A 91 4.94 13.20 7.60
N ILE A 92 5.29 12.95 6.34
CA ILE A 92 4.33 12.89 5.24
C ILE A 92 3.28 11.80 5.51
N ILE A 93 3.71 10.61 5.91
CA ILE A 93 2.82 9.51 6.21
C ILE A 93 1.89 9.85 7.37
N SER A 94 2.44 10.45 8.42
CA SER A 94 1.66 10.85 9.60
C SER A 94 0.56 11.86 9.23
N ASN A 95 0.88 12.81 8.35
CA ASN A 95 -0.07 13.84 7.92
C ASN A 95 -1.19 13.27 7.05
N ASP A 96 -0.99 12.13 6.42
CA ASP A 96 -1.98 11.49 5.58
C ASP A 96 -2.84 10.44 6.30
N ALA A 97 -2.67 10.29 7.60
CA ALA A 97 -3.51 9.40 8.40
C ALA A 97 -4.97 9.84 8.29
N GLY A 98 -5.86 8.90 7.98
CA GLY A 98 -7.28 9.20 7.78
C GLY A 98 -7.65 9.70 6.38
N LYS A 99 -6.64 9.94 5.53
CA LYS A 99 -6.84 10.34 4.13
C LYS A 99 -6.41 9.21 3.21
N HIS A 100 -5.11 9.14 2.92
CA HIS A 100 -4.56 8.04 2.15
C HIS A 100 -4.49 6.77 2.99
N PHE A 101 -4.12 6.89 4.25
CA PHE A 101 -3.81 5.76 5.12
C PHE A 101 -4.81 5.59 6.25
N ASP A 102 -4.93 4.33 6.71
CA ASP A 102 -5.66 3.97 7.91
C ASP A 102 -5.18 4.84 9.08
N PRO A 103 -6.09 5.54 9.77
CA PRO A 103 -5.71 6.49 10.84
C PRO A 103 -5.12 5.83 12.07
N ILE A 104 -5.27 4.52 12.23
CA ILE A 104 -4.69 3.77 13.34
C ILE A 104 -3.33 3.19 12.93
N LEU A 105 -3.25 2.62 11.74
CA LEU A 105 -2.02 1.96 11.26
C LEU A 105 -0.91 2.95 10.90
N ALA A 106 -1.25 4.12 10.38
CA ALA A 106 -0.23 5.10 10.00
C ALA A 106 0.61 5.58 11.18
N PRO A 107 0.00 6.04 12.30
CA PRO A 107 0.79 6.41 13.47
C PRO A 107 1.60 5.25 14.06
N LEU A 108 1.04 4.04 14.03
CA LEU A 108 1.73 2.85 14.50
C LEU A 108 2.96 2.56 13.65
N PHE A 109 2.84 2.66 12.34
CA PHE A 109 3.97 2.49 11.42
C PHE A 109 5.08 3.50 11.72
N VAL A 110 4.71 4.76 11.90
CA VAL A 110 5.65 5.84 12.20
C VAL A 110 6.40 5.54 13.51
N GLU A 111 5.67 5.13 14.55
CA GLU A 111 6.26 4.78 15.83
C GLU A 111 7.26 3.63 15.72
N ILE A 112 6.89 2.58 14.99
CA ILE A 112 7.76 1.42 14.78
C ILE A 112 9.02 1.82 14.02
N MET A 113 8.90 2.59 12.96
CA MET A 113 10.04 3.00 12.16
C MET A 113 10.98 3.92 12.92
N GLN A 114 10.44 4.80 13.77
CA GLN A 114 11.26 5.66 14.62
C GLN A 114 12.09 4.84 15.61
N SER A 115 11.52 3.76 16.16
CA SER A 115 12.24 2.91 17.11
C SER A 115 13.35 2.09 16.43
N ILE A 116 13.21 1.80 15.15
CA ILE A 116 14.21 1.03 14.41
C ILE A 116 15.37 1.91 13.95
N TRP A 117 15.09 3.14 13.53
CA TRP A 117 16.06 4.01 12.87
C TRP A 117 16.61 5.15 13.75
N VAL A 118 16.36 5.10 15.03
CA VAL A 118 16.92 6.12 15.97
C VAL A 118 18.28 5.69 16.53
#